data_8e20f793c3a9091ccea4d7cacece5a74
#
_entry.id   8e20f793c3a9091ccea4d7cacece5a74
#
_cell.length_a   1.000
_cell.length_b   1.000
_cell.length_c   1.000
_cell.angle_alpha   90.00
_cell.angle_beta   90.00
_cell.angle_gamma   90.00
#
_symmetry.space_group_name_H-M   'P 1'
#
loop_
_entity.id
_entity.type
_entity.pdbx_description
1 polymer ?
#
loop_
_entity_poly.entity_id
_entity_poly.type
_entity_poly.pdbx_seq_one_letter_code
_entity_poly.pdbx_strand_id
1 'polypeptide(L)'
;MLVNTDINLIKTLSTLFSIGCLCSTLAHAQKIDCSSPNTSSMKKICAENLAESREKLTNHYVTAFLVSDAPVHLLEDTHTLWFKRLQQCKSLACYKQQFELRIEDLNFYTSLNQSLTNHYLKFENGQIASQPVHLQVHQLSKDRIKIEGIAYRNPNNKLETQSIPFLAYTTPEQKSEITDNEHDCKYQFDFNKAILSVKTEQKGCERFVGVYRIYD
;
A
#
# COMPACT_ATOMS: atom_id res chain seq x y z
N MET A 1 -84.87 -1.85 15.68
CA MET A 1 -84.87 -2.62 14.44
C MET A 1 -83.43 -2.84 14.02
N LEU A 2 -82.98 -4.09 14.24
CA LEU A 2 -81.81 -4.82 13.67
C LEU A 2 -80.48 -4.11 13.56
N VAL A 3 -79.73 -4.43 14.50
CA VAL A 3 -78.30 -4.82 14.62
C VAL A 3 -77.79 -5.44 13.34
N ASN A 4 -76.63 -5.02 12.88
CA ASN A 4 -75.71 -5.93 12.25
C ASN A 4 -74.24 -5.63 12.63
N THR A 5 -73.72 -6.54 13.34
CA THR A 5 -72.35 -6.71 13.76
C THR A 5 -71.51 -7.19 12.59
N ASP A 6 -70.51 -6.48 12.23
CA ASP A 6 -69.44 -7.07 11.42
C ASP A 6 -68.09 -6.92 12.14
N ILE A 7 -67.61 -8.05 12.57
CA ILE A 7 -66.32 -8.31 13.10
C ILE A 7 -65.36 -8.36 11.92
N ASN A 8 -64.49 -7.38 11.79
CA ASN A 8 -63.38 -7.45 10.86
C ASN A 8 -62.04 -7.44 11.60
N LEU A 9 -61.60 -8.63 11.81
CA LEU A 9 -60.29 -9.25 11.57
C LEU A 9 -59.12 -8.25 11.61
N ILE A 10 -58.56 -8.12 12.78
CA ILE A 10 -57.26 -7.54 12.99
C ILE A 10 -56.22 -8.42 12.31
N LYS A 11 -55.79 -8.04 11.12
CA LYS A 11 -54.59 -8.57 10.48
C LYS A 11 -53.39 -7.97 11.20
N THR A 12 -52.82 -8.77 12.09
CA THR A 12 -51.49 -8.57 12.66
C THR A 12 -50.45 -8.62 11.52
N LEU A 13 -50.02 -7.46 11.09
CA LEU A 13 -48.90 -7.32 10.17
C LEU A 13 -47.64 -7.55 10.99
N SER A 14 -47.18 -8.77 10.97
CA SER A 14 -45.86 -9.19 11.52
C SER A 14 -44.80 -8.56 10.65
N THR A 15 -44.31 -7.38 11.01
CA THR A 15 -43.11 -6.78 10.48
C THR A 15 -41.94 -7.62 10.96
N LEU A 16 -41.49 -8.53 10.11
CA LEU A 16 -40.19 -9.16 10.19
C LEU A 16 -39.12 -8.06 10.08
N PHE A 17 -38.65 -7.66 11.24
CA PHE A 17 -37.46 -6.84 11.39
C PHE A 17 -36.28 -7.73 10.95
N SER A 18 -35.95 -7.66 9.66
CA SER A 18 -34.71 -8.23 9.14
C SER A 18 -33.57 -7.45 9.77
N ILE A 19 -33.04 -7.97 10.86
CA ILE A 19 -31.75 -7.55 11.39
C ILE A 19 -30.73 -7.92 10.31
N GLY A 20 -30.48 -6.96 9.42
CA GLY A 20 -29.33 -7.02 8.52
C GLY A 20 -28.11 -7.13 9.39
N CYS A 21 -27.55 -8.33 9.43
CA CYS A 21 -26.21 -8.57 9.97
C CYS A 21 -25.28 -7.71 9.15
N LEU A 22 -24.99 -6.49 9.65
CA LEU A 22 -23.85 -5.70 9.22
C LEU A 22 -22.65 -6.57 9.56
N CYS A 23 -22.27 -7.43 8.63
CA CYS A 23 -20.92 -7.98 8.60
C CYS A 23 -20.00 -6.79 8.43
N SER A 24 -19.64 -6.18 9.56
CA SER A 24 -18.43 -5.39 9.66
C SER A 24 -17.33 -6.30 9.15
N THR A 25 -16.93 -6.09 7.92
CA THR A 25 -15.64 -6.57 7.41
C THR A 25 -14.60 -5.90 8.28
N LEU A 26 -14.31 -6.52 9.43
CA LEU A 26 -13.12 -6.23 10.20
C LEU A 26 -12.00 -6.26 9.16
N ALA A 27 -11.33 -5.13 8.95
CA ALA A 27 -10.12 -5.06 8.16
C ALA A 27 -9.19 -6.14 8.72
N HIS A 28 -9.17 -7.29 8.07
CA HIS A 28 -8.30 -8.37 8.47
C HIS A 28 -6.91 -7.90 8.06
N ALA A 29 -6.10 -7.51 9.03
CA ALA A 29 -4.67 -7.44 8.82
C ALA A 29 -4.31 -8.67 7.99
N GLN A 30 -3.92 -8.48 6.72
CA GLN A 30 -3.91 -9.59 5.74
C GLN A 30 -2.83 -10.58 6.12
N LYS A 31 -3.17 -11.45 7.07
CA LYS A 31 -2.34 -12.58 7.48
C LYS A 31 -2.26 -13.55 6.32
N ILE A 32 -1.05 -13.98 5.97
CA ILE A 32 -0.86 -15.06 5.02
C ILE A 32 -1.55 -16.31 5.59
N ASP A 33 -2.63 -16.75 4.93
CA ASP A 33 -3.34 -17.96 5.34
C ASP A 33 -2.58 -19.20 4.90
N CYS A 34 -2.03 -19.91 5.87
CA CYS A 34 -1.32 -21.17 5.68
C CYS A 34 -2.13 -22.40 6.08
N SER A 35 -3.41 -22.27 6.37
CA SER A 35 -4.27 -23.40 6.74
C SER A 35 -4.47 -24.40 5.60
N SER A 36 -4.49 -23.91 4.34
CA SER A 36 -4.71 -24.74 3.16
C SER A 36 -3.94 -24.20 1.93
N PRO A 37 -2.60 -24.35 1.89
CA PRO A 37 -1.78 -23.83 0.79
C PRO A 37 -2.04 -24.61 -0.50
N ASN A 38 -2.80 -24.02 -1.42
CA ASN A 38 -3.30 -24.68 -2.64
C ASN A 38 -2.39 -24.52 -3.87
N THR A 39 -1.41 -23.59 -3.84
CA THR A 39 -0.47 -23.40 -4.94
C THR A 39 0.96 -23.77 -4.55
N SER A 40 1.81 -24.03 -5.55
CA SER A 40 3.24 -24.33 -5.32
C SER A 40 3.96 -23.18 -4.60
N SER A 41 3.65 -21.92 -4.94
CA SER A 41 4.19 -20.74 -4.25
C SER A 41 3.69 -20.64 -2.82
N MET A 42 2.41 -20.87 -2.57
CA MET A 42 1.85 -20.86 -1.20
C MET A 42 2.47 -21.95 -0.33
N LYS A 43 2.68 -23.17 -0.84
CA LYS A 43 3.39 -24.24 -0.11
C LYS A 43 4.79 -23.81 0.31
N LYS A 44 5.53 -23.09 -0.55
CA LYS A 44 6.86 -22.56 -0.23
C LYS A 44 6.80 -21.40 0.77
N ILE A 45 5.86 -20.47 0.60
CA ILE A 45 5.64 -19.35 1.51
C ILE A 45 5.25 -19.84 2.91
N CYS A 46 4.47 -20.90 2.98
CA CYS A 46 3.99 -21.50 4.24
C CYS A 46 4.94 -22.53 4.85
N ALA A 47 6.08 -22.82 4.22
CA ALA A 47 7.08 -23.73 4.76
C ALA A 47 7.62 -23.24 6.12
N GLU A 48 8.05 -24.18 6.97
CA GLU A 48 8.51 -23.94 8.33
C GLU A 48 9.71 -22.98 8.38
N ASN A 49 10.61 -23.07 7.43
CA ASN A 49 11.80 -22.20 7.33
C ASN A 49 11.49 -20.72 7.01
N LEU A 50 10.22 -20.37 6.82
CA LEU A 50 9.71 -18.99 6.68
C LEU A 50 8.71 -18.62 7.79
N ALA A 51 8.49 -19.47 8.79
CA ALA A 51 7.53 -19.23 9.86
C ALA A 51 7.84 -17.94 10.63
N GLU A 52 9.11 -17.77 11.04
CA GLU A 52 9.59 -16.57 11.72
C GLU A 52 9.40 -15.30 10.86
N SER A 53 9.72 -15.38 9.56
CA SER A 53 9.53 -14.24 8.65
C SER A 53 8.06 -13.83 8.53
N ARG A 54 7.15 -14.79 8.49
CA ARG A 54 5.70 -14.53 8.46
C ARG A 54 5.20 -13.90 9.75
N GLU A 55 5.65 -14.41 10.90
CA GLU A 55 5.29 -13.86 12.21
C GLU A 55 5.80 -12.41 12.35
N LYS A 56 7.08 -12.19 12.06
CA LYS A 56 7.69 -10.86 12.07
C LYS A 56 6.93 -9.89 11.18
N LEU A 57 6.61 -10.29 9.94
CA LEU A 57 5.82 -9.46 9.03
C LEU A 57 4.43 -9.14 9.61
N THR A 58 3.74 -10.13 10.17
CA THR A 58 2.40 -9.93 10.75
C THR A 58 2.45 -8.88 11.87
N ASN A 59 3.45 -8.94 12.74
CA ASN A 59 3.63 -8.00 13.83
C ASN A 59 3.88 -6.58 13.31
N HIS A 60 4.75 -6.42 12.30
CA HIS A 60 5.01 -5.10 11.70
C HIS A 60 3.80 -4.55 10.96
N TYR A 61 3.03 -5.41 10.28
CA TYR A 61 1.79 -4.98 9.60
C TYR A 61 0.75 -4.48 10.59
N VAL A 62 0.52 -5.21 11.68
CA VAL A 62 -0.40 -4.79 12.75
C VAL A 62 0.08 -3.49 13.39
N THR A 63 1.37 -3.36 13.63
CA THR A 63 1.95 -2.12 14.16
C THR A 63 1.71 -0.95 13.21
N ALA A 64 2.02 -1.10 11.91
CA ALA A 64 1.79 -0.06 10.92
C ALA A 64 0.30 0.34 10.84
N PHE A 65 -0.60 -0.64 10.91
CA PHE A 65 -2.05 -0.40 10.90
C PHE A 65 -2.55 0.38 12.13
N LEU A 66 -1.98 0.12 13.31
CA LEU A 66 -2.45 0.70 14.57
C LEU A 66 -1.82 2.04 14.92
N VAL A 67 -0.59 2.30 14.50
CA VAL A 67 0.19 3.46 14.98
C VAL A 67 0.65 4.43 13.90
N SER A 68 0.44 4.12 12.61
CA SER A 68 0.74 5.06 11.53
C SER A 68 -0.52 5.80 11.07
N ASP A 69 -0.34 6.95 10.46
CA ASP A 69 -1.37 7.73 9.77
C ASP A 69 -1.50 7.34 8.28
N ALA A 70 -0.81 6.28 7.87
CA ALA A 70 -0.90 5.75 6.51
C ALA A 70 -2.34 5.30 6.21
N PRO A 71 -2.94 5.74 5.10
CA PRO A 71 -4.29 5.32 4.74
C PRO A 71 -4.42 3.79 4.66
N VAL A 72 -5.51 3.24 5.16
CA VAL A 72 -5.74 1.78 5.20
C VAL A 72 -5.62 1.17 3.80
N HIS A 73 -6.19 1.81 2.80
CA HIS A 73 -6.09 1.34 1.40
C HIS A 73 -4.65 1.33 0.88
N LEU A 74 -3.80 2.26 1.32
CA LEU A 74 -2.38 2.22 0.99
C LEU A 74 -1.70 0.97 1.54
N LEU A 75 -1.95 0.65 2.82
CA LEU A 75 -1.40 -0.55 3.46
C LEU A 75 -1.86 -1.82 2.77
N GLU A 76 -3.15 -1.92 2.42
CA GLU A 76 -3.76 -3.09 1.74
C GLU A 76 -3.24 -3.26 0.31
N ASP A 77 -3.24 -2.20 -0.49
CA ASP A 77 -2.81 -2.24 -1.88
C ASP A 77 -1.31 -2.54 -2.00
N THR A 78 -0.48 -1.89 -1.18
CA THR A 78 0.96 -2.16 -1.15
C THR A 78 1.26 -3.56 -0.64
N HIS A 79 0.47 -4.10 0.30
CA HIS A 79 0.58 -5.49 0.74
C HIS A 79 0.23 -6.47 -0.39
N THR A 80 -0.85 -6.19 -1.12
CA THR A 80 -1.26 -7.01 -2.27
C THR A 80 -0.18 -7.02 -3.36
N LEU A 81 0.42 -5.86 -3.66
CA LEU A 81 1.51 -5.76 -4.63
C LEU A 81 2.77 -6.51 -4.17
N TRP A 82 3.13 -6.37 -2.90
CA TRP A 82 4.22 -7.13 -2.30
C TRP A 82 3.96 -8.64 -2.39
N PHE A 83 2.74 -9.09 -2.06
CA PHE A 83 2.39 -10.50 -2.11
C PHE A 83 2.48 -11.08 -3.52
N LYS A 84 2.07 -10.32 -4.55
CA LYS A 84 2.26 -10.70 -5.96
C LYS A 84 3.74 -10.87 -6.31
N ARG A 85 4.65 -10.00 -5.80
CA ARG A 85 6.10 -10.17 -5.99
C ARG A 85 6.64 -11.38 -5.25
N LEU A 86 6.21 -11.59 -4.00
CA LEU A 86 6.58 -12.75 -3.20
C LEU A 86 6.23 -14.07 -3.93
N GLN A 87 5.07 -14.15 -4.55
CA GLN A 87 4.64 -15.33 -5.32
C GLN A 87 5.51 -15.61 -6.56
N GLN A 88 6.21 -14.62 -7.09
CA GLN A 88 7.13 -14.77 -8.21
C GLN A 88 8.49 -15.33 -7.81
N CYS A 89 8.81 -15.40 -6.52
CA CYS A 89 10.07 -15.91 -6.02
C CYS A 89 10.28 -17.39 -6.38
N LYS A 90 11.52 -17.73 -6.74
CA LYS A 90 11.92 -19.10 -7.12
C LYS A 90 12.89 -19.75 -6.12
N SER A 91 13.52 -18.94 -5.23
CA SER A 91 14.51 -19.40 -4.25
C SER A 91 14.15 -18.95 -2.84
N LEU A 92 14.64 -19.68 -1.83
CA LEU A 92 14.47 -19.32 -0.42
C LEU A 92 15.06 -17.93 -0.12
N ALA A 93 16.22 -17.61 -0.72
CA ALA A 93 16.83 -16.30 -0.54
C ALA A 93 15.93 -15.16 -1.06
N CYS A 94 15.27 -15.37 -2.21
CA CYS A 94 14.30 -14.42 -2.75
C CYS A 94 13.11 -14.24 -1.79
N TYR A 95 12.53 -15.32 -1.25
CA TYR A 95 11.44 -15.23 -0.29
C TYR A 95 11.85 -14.41 0.95
N LYS A 96 12.99 -14.74 1.56
CA LYS A 96 13.49 -14.01 2.74
C LYS A 96 13.69 -12.54 2.43
N GLN A 97 14.33 -12.21 1.30
CA GLN A 97 14.53 -10.83 0.89
C GLN A 97 13.21 -10.06 0.72
N GLN A 98 12.18 -10.69 0.10
CA GLN A 98 10.88 -10.04 -0.05
C GLN A 98 10.18 -9.80 1.30
N PHE A 99 10.32 -10.68 2.27
CA PHE A 99 9.84 -10.45 3.63
C PHE A 99 10.55 -9.26 4.28
N GLU A 100 11.87 -9.20 4.22
CA GLU A 100 12.65 -8.08 4.79
C GLU A 100 12.28 -6.74 4.14
N LEU A 101 12.22 -6.69 2.80
CA LEU A 101 11.80 -5.48 2.08
C LEU A 101 10.40 -5.00 2.51
N ARG A 102 9.46 -5.92 2.74
CA ARG A 102 8.13 -5.53 3.20
C ARG A 102 8.14 -5.02 4.64
N ILE A 103 8.96 -5.61 5.49
CA ILE A 103 9.12 -5.15 6.87
C ILE A 103 9.74 -3.75 6.90
N GLU A 104 10.76 -3.49 6.06
CA GLU A 104 11.35 -2.15 5.91
C GLU A 104 10.33 -1.12 5.44
N ASP A 105 9.50 -1.46 4.45
CA ASP A 105 8.42 -0.64 3.93
C ASP A 105 7.37 -0.30 5.02
N LEU A 106 6.99 -1.27 5.85
CA LEU A 106 6.09 -1.06 6.98
C LEU A 106 6.71 -0.21 8.09
N ASN A 107 8.00 -0.41 8.39
CA ASN A 107 8.74 0.41 9.35
C ASN A 107 8.82 1.87 8.89
N PHE A 108 8.92 2.08 7.58
CA PHE A 108 8.93 3.40 7.00
C PHE A 108 7.63 4.16 7.29
N TYR A 109 6.46 3.50 7.23
CA TYR A 109 5.19 4.13 7.62
C TYR A 109 5.12 4.45 9.11
N THR A 110 5.73 3.65 9.97
CA THR A 110 5.70 3.87 11.42
C THR A 110 6.74 4.87 11.91
N SER A 111 7.85 5.06 11.20
CA SER A 111 8.93 5.96 11.60
C SER A 111 8.59 7.43 11.39
N LEU A 112 7.66 7.73 10.50
CA LEU A 112 7.26 9.08 10.11
C LEU A 112 5.87 9.40 10.66
N ASN A 113 5.73 9.42 11.97
CA ASN A 113 4.52 9.92 12.62
C ASN A 113 4.40 11.44 12.43
N GLN A 114 4.19 11.86 11.17
CA GLN A 114 4.10 13.25 10.77
C GLN A 114 2.76 13.50 10.09
N SER A 115 1.97 14.33 10.70
CA SER A 115 0.58 14.65 10.37
C SER A 115 0.32 15.24 8.97
N LEU A 116 1.31 15.39 8.11
CA LEU A 116 1.18 15.99 6.78
C LEU A 116 2.02 15.21 5.74
N THR A 117 1.76 13.92 5.64
CA THR A 117 2.37 13.05 4.63
C THR A 117 1.38 12.71 3.55
N ASN A 118 1.71 13.01 2.30
CA ASN A 118 0.95 12.57 1.13
C ASN A 118 1.65 11.36 0.51
N HIS A 119 0.91 10.28 0.35
CA HIS A 119 1.39 9.05 -0.26
C HIS A 119 0.96 8.96 -1.73
N TYR A 120 1.89 8.65 -2.62
CA TYR A 120 1.65 8.54 -4.05
C TYR A 120 2.13 7.19 -4.57
N LEU A 121 1.26 6.45 -5.25
CA LEU A 121 1.65 5.25 -6.00
C LEU A 121 1.60 5.52 -7.50
N LYS A 122 2.58 4.96 -8.23
CA LYS A 122 2.66 5.06 -9.68
C LYS A 122 1.55 4.24 -10.34
N PHE A 123 0.89 4.85 -11.33
CA PHE A 123 -0.15 4.25 -12.14
C PHE A 123 0.30 4.08 -13.58
N GLU A 124 -0.01 2.92 -14.16
CA GLU A 124 0.21 2.58 -15.56
C GLU A 124 -1.09 1.96 -16.10
N ASN A 125 -1.59 2.45 -17.24
CA ASN A 125 -2.83 1.95 -17.85
C ASN A 125 -4.04 1.89 -16.91
N GLY A 126 -4.17 2.88 -16.02
CA GLY A 126 -5.29 2.99 -15.08
C GLY A 126 -5.22 2.07 -13.85
N GLN A 127 -4.13 1.34 -13.69
CA GLN A 127 -3.88 0.45 -12.56
C GLN A 127 -2.57 0.82 -11.87
N ILE A 128 -2.36 0.34 -10.64
CA ILE A 128 -1.07 0.47 -9.97
C ILE A 128 -0.01 -0.28 -10.81
N ALA A 129 1.13 0.38 -11.04
CA ALA A 129 2.23 -0.17 -11.84
C ALA A 129 2.63 -1.57 -11.38
N SER A 130 2.90 -2.47 -12.32
CA SER A 130 3.30 -3.86 -12.03
C SER A 130 4.65 -3.94 -11.29
N GLN A 131 5.54 -2.99 -11.54
CA GLN A 131 6.71 -2.71 -10.72
C GLN A 131 6.41 -1.46 -9.91
N PRO A 132 5.96 -1.61 -8.65
CA PRO A 132 5.48 -0.49 -7.88
C PRO A 132 6.56 0.54 -7.63
N VAL A 133 6.14 1.80 -7.68
CA VAL A 133 6.94 2.94 -7.27
C VAL A 133 6.07 3.75 -6.31
N HIS A 134 6.61 4.00 -5.12
CA HIS A 134 5.95 4.73 -4.07
C HIS A 134 6.76 5.99 -3.76
N LEU A 135 6.10 7.13 -3.72
CA LEU A 135 6.66 8.40 -3.28
C LEU A 135 5.86 8.91 -2.08
N GLN A 136 6.57 9.46 -1.10
CA GLN A 136 5.99 10.12 0.07
C GLN A 136 6.49 11.57 0.10
N VAL A 137 5.56 12.49 0.27
CA VAL A 137 5.84 13.93 0.35
C VAL A 137 5.47 14.40 1.74
N HIS A 138 6.47 14.77 2.53
CA HIS A 138 6.33 15.18 3.93
C HIS A 138 6.49 16.69 4.06
N GLN A 139 5.49 17.37 4.58
CA GLN A 139 5.61 18.74 5.01
C GLN A 139 6.28 18.78 6.39
N LEU A 140 7.60 18.98 6.44
CA LEU A 140 8.37 19.02 7.69
C LEU A 140 8.15 20.31 8.48
N SER A 141 8.00 21.43 7.77
CA SER A 141 7.70 22.74 8.32
C SER A 141 7.06 23.61 7.24
N LYS A 142 6.74 24.86 7.55
CA LYS A 142 6.19 25.81 6.57
C LYS A 142 7.08 25.93 5.32
N ASP A 143 8.40 25.86 5.49
CA ASP A 143 9.38 26.14 4.44
C ASP A 143 10.20 24.91 4.02
N ARG A 144 9.86 23.70 4.53
CA ARG A 144 10.65 22.49 4.26
C ARG A 144 9.76 21.31 3.90
N ILE A 145 10.08 20.71 2.77
CA ILE A 145 9.48 19.48 2.26
C ILE A 145 10.57 18.42 2.13
N LYS A 146 10.27 17.20 2.57
CA LYS A 146 11.07 16.00 2.32
C LYS A 146 10.28 15.11 1.36
N ILE A 147 10.94 14.59 0.35
CA ILE A 147 10.37 13.59 -0.55
C ILE A 147 11.19 12.33 -0.41
N GLU A 148 10.53 11.25 -0.10
CA GLU A 148 11.12 9.92 -0.03
C GLU A 148 10.39 8.99 -0.98
N GLY A 149 11.09 7.99 -1.45
CA GLY A 149 10.45 7.01 -2.32
C GLY A 149 11.23 5.71 -2.44
N ILE A 150 10.54 4.74 -2.97
CA ILE A 150 11.11 3.45 -3.27
C ILE A 150 10.52 2.91 -4.58
N ALA A 151 11.36 2.42 -5.45
CA ALA A 151 10.98 1.72 -6.66
C ALA A 151 11.41 0.27 -6.58
N TYR A 152 10.47 -0.66 -6.80
CA TYR A 152 10.75 -2.10 -6.77
C TYR A 152 11.07 -2.64 -8.15
N ARG A 153 11.85 -3.70 -8.19
CA ARG A 153 12.24 -4.44 -9.39
C ARG A 153 11.78 -5.89 -9.32
N ASN A 154 11.98 -6.62 -10.40
CA ASN A 154 11.67 -8.03 -10.44
C ASN A 154 12.50 -8.80 -9.40
N PRO A 155 11.88 -9.55 -8.47
CA PRO A 155 12.57 -10.25 -7.38
C PRO A 155 13.53 -11.36 -7.85
N ASN A 156 13.46 -11.78 -9.10
CA ASN A 156 14.33 -12.81 -9.67
C ASN A 156 15.52 -12.25 -10.48
N ASN A 157 15.65 -10.93 -10.59
CA ASN A 157 16.79 -10.32 -11.27
C ASN A 157 17.98 -10.21 -10.30
N LYS A 158 18.97 -11.11 -10.48
CA LYS A 158 20.17 -11.19 -9.63
C LYS A 158 21.19 -10.09 -9.91
N LEU A 159 21.09 -9.41 -11.05
CA LEU A 159 22.06 -8.41 -11.50
C LEU A 159 21.72 -7.00 -11.03
N GLU A 160 20.52 -6.80 -10.48
CA GLU A 160 20.04 -5.50 -10.07
C GLU A 160 19.62 -5.49 -8.60
N THR A 161 19.78 -4.34 -7.96
CA THR A 161 19.18 -4.08 -6.65
C THR A 161 17.67 -4.26 -6.73
N GLN A 162 17.06 -4.93 -5.75
CA GLN A 162 15.62 -5.23 -5.76
C GLN A 162 14.76 -4.01 -5.47
N SER A 163 15.36 -2.97 -4.91
CA SER A 163 14.74 -1.66 -4.69
C SER A 163 15.72 -0.55 -4.99
N ILE A 164 15.19 0.61 -5.37
CA ILE A 164 15.93 1.86 -5.58
C ILE A 164 15.30 2.89 -4.66
N PRO A 165 16.05 3.48 -3.73
CA PRO A 165 15.57 4.57 -2.90
C PRO A 165 15.50 5.88 -3.67
N PHE A 166 14.75 6.82 -3.14
CA PHE A 166 14.69 8.23 -3.56
C PHE A 166 14.68 9.09 -2.30
N LEU A 167 15.48 10.13 -2.27
CA LEU A 167 15.49 11.09 -1.18
C LEU A 167 15.77 12.49 -1.73
N ALA A 168 14.90 13.43 -1.40
CA ALA A 168 15.14 14.84 -1.71
C ALA A 168 14.60 15.75 -0.61
N TYR A 169 15.20 16.93 -0.50
CA TYR A 169 14.72 18.03 0.32
C TYR A 169 14.49 19.24 -0.57
N THR A 170 13.38 19.94 -0.35
CA THR A 170 13.00 21.10 -1.13
C THR A 170 12.17 22.09 -0.30
N THR A 171 11.73 23.17 -0.92
CA THR A 171 10.79 24.15 -0.36
C THR A 171 9.47 24.13 -1.14
N PRO A 172 8.38 24.70 -0.61
CA PRO A 172 7.11 24.82 -1.35
C PRO A 172 7.25 25.54 -2.70
N GLU A 173 8.18 26.52 -2.79
CA GLU A 173 8.43 27.31 -4.00
C GLU A 173 9.22 26.51 -5.06
N GLN A 174 10.08 25.59 -4.62
CA GLN A 174 11.01 24.84 -5.48
C GLN A 174 10.56 23.39 -5.69
N LYS A 175 9.38 23.00 -5.21
CA LYS A 175 8.89 21.60 -5.27
C LYS A 175 8.63 21.08 -6.68
N SER A 176 8.69 21.93 -7.70
CA SER A 176 8.56 21.53 -9.11
C SER A 176 9.87 21.01 -9.71
N GLU A 177 11.01 21.36 -9.13
CA GLU A 177 12.34 20.93 -9.58
C GLU A 177 13.05 20.21 -8.45
N ILE A 178 13.15 18.90 -8.55
CA ILE A 178 13.65 18.05 -7.48
C ILE A 178 14.94 17.36 -7.93
N THR A 179 15.97 17.44 -7.11
CA THR A 179 17.18 16.62 -7.28
C THR A 179 17.17 15.50 -6.26
N ASP A 180 17.25 14.27 -6.72
CA ASP A 180 17.40 13.10 -5.87
C ASP A 180 18.81 13.02 -5.32
N ASN A 181 18.96 13.02 -3.99
CA ASN A 181 20.24 13.02 -3.30
C ASN A 181 20.94 11.65 -3.33
N GLU A 182 20.21 10.58 -3.68
CA GLU A 182 20.79 9.23 -3.74
C GLU A 182 21.52 8.96 -5.06
N HIS A 183 21.05 9.57 -6.17
CA HIS A 183 21.54 9.28 -7.51
C HIS A 183 21.86 10.53 -8.34
N ASP A 184 21.76 11.73 -7.76
CA ASP A 184 21.93 13.03 -8.44
C ASP A 184 21.01 13.21 -9.66
N CYS A 185 19.89 12.51 -9.68
CA CYS A 185 18.89 12.60 -10.73
C CYS A 185 18.01 13.84 -10.57
N LYS A 186 17.84 14.60 -11.65
CA LYS A 186 16.97 15.78 -11.67
C LYS A 186 15.61 15.44 -12.27
N TYR A 187 14.57 15.85 -11.56
CA TYR A 187 13.20 15.60 -11.93
C TYR A 187 12.35 16.87 -11.94
N GLN A 188 11.37 16.88 -12.82
CA GLN A 188 10.27 17.85 -12.79
C GLN A 188 9.05 17.18 -12.16
N PHE A 189 8.54 17.75 -11.08
CA PHE A 189 7.37 17.31 -10.35
C PHE A 189 6.22 18.29 -10.62
N ASP A 190 5.14 17.80 -11.20
CA ASP A 190 3.92 18.57 -11.42
C ASP A 190 2.80 18.02 -10.53
N PHE A 191 2.48 18.81 -9.49
CA PHE A 191 1.44 18.48 -8.51
C PHE A 191 0.11 19.07 -8.96
N ASN A 192 -0.82 18.24 -9.36
CA ASN A 192 -2.16 18.63 -9.75
C ASN A 192 -3.21 17.87 -8.92
N LYS A 193 -3.60 18.44 -7.76
CA LYS A 193 -4.53 17.84 -6.81
C LYS A 193 -4.11 16.40 -6.43
N ALA A 194 -4.94 15.41 -6.79
CA ALA A 194 -4.70 13.99 -6.51
C ALA A 194 -3.66 13.33 -7.43
N ILE A 195 -3.11 14.06 -8.40
CA ILE A 195 -2.18 13.53 -9.39
C ILE A 195 -0.83 14.22 -9.24
N LEU A 196 0.24 13.42 -9.26
CA LEU A 196 1.61 13.87 -9.38
C LEU A 196 2.20 13.30 -10.67
N SER A 197 2.68 14.17 -11.56
CA SER A 197 3.45 13.78 -12.74
C SER A 197 4.92 14.01 -12.51
N VAL A 198 5.74 12.99 -12.72
CA VAL A 198 7.20 13.05 -12.58
C VAL A 198 7.85 12.83 -13.93
N LYS A 199 8.74 13.73 -14.33
CA LYS A 199 9.47 13.70 -15.60
C LYS A 199 10.96 13.90 -15.35
N THR A 200 11.80 13.43 -16.25
CA THR A 200 13.23 13.74 -16.33
C THR A 200 13.70 13.71 -17.77
N GLU A 201 14.68 14.52 -18.10
CA GLU A 201 15.41 14.47 -19.37
C GLU A 201 16.74 13.71 -19.20
N GLN A 202 17.08 13.35 -17.97
CA GLN A 202 18.35 12.73 -17.64
C GLN A 202 18.28 11.21 -17.86
N LYS A 203 19.14 10.71 -18.77
CA LYS A 203 19.25 9.29 -19.07
C LYS A 203 19.71 8.50 -17.84
N GLY A 204 19.06 7.36 -17.58
CA GLY A 204 19.34 6.49 -16.43
C GLY A 204 18.51 6.80 -15.19
N CYS A 205 17.75 7.91 -15.22
CA CYS A 205 16.91 8.36 -14.12
C CYS A 205 15.41 8.07 -14.30
N GLU A 206 15.05 7.22 -15.27
CA GLU A 206 13.65 7.02 -15.68
C GLU A 206 12.82 6.23 -14.65
N ARG A 207 13.45 5.66 -13.62
CA ARG A 207 12.78 4.73 -12.71
C ARG A 207 11.59 5.36 -11.97
N PHE A 208 11.71 6.63 -11.58
CA PHE A 208 10.66 7.39 -10.90
C PHE A 208 9.77 8.20 -11.86
N VAL A 209 10.03 8.16 -13.17
CA VAL A 209 9.21 8.85 -14.16
C VAL A 209 7.84 8.18 -14.28
N GLY A 210 6.78 8.99 -14.32
CA GLY A 210 5.42 8.50 -14.53
C GLY A 210 4.36 9.37 -13.91
N VAL A 211 3.14 8.81 -13.89
CA VAL A 211 1.97 9.43 -13.28
C VAL A 211 1.64 8.69 -11.98
N TYR A 212 1.44 9.44 -10.94
CA TYR A 212 1.15 8.94 -9.61
C TYR A 212 -0.20 9.45 -9.14
N ARG A 213 -0.85 8.66 -8.33
CA ARG A 213 -2.10 9.02 -7.67
C ARG A 213 -1.90 9.06 -6.16
N ILE A 214 -2.45 10.10 -5.53
CA ILE A 214 -2.47 10.23 -4.07
C ILE A 214 -3.36 9.16 -3.45
N TYR A 215 -2.96 8.69 -2.27
CA TYR A 215 -3.76 7.89 -1.36
C TYR A 215 -4.11 8.73 -0.14
N ASP A 216 -5.41 8.81 0.12
CA ASP A 216 -6.01 9.49 1.26
C ASP A 216 -6.60 8.49 2.25
#